data_f6db0e27188024ffa2433171f5299773
#
_entry.id   f6db0e27188024ffa2433171f5299773
#
_cell.length_a   1.000
_cell.length_b   1.000
_cell.length_c   1.000
_cell.angle_alpha   90.00
_cell.angle_beta   90.00
_cell.angle_gamma   90.00
#
_symmetry.space_group_name_H-M   'P 1'
#
loop_
_entity.id
_entity.type
_entity.pdbx_description
1 polymer ?
#
loop_
_entity_poly.entity_id
_entity_poly.type
_entity_poly.pdbx_seq_one_letter_code
_entity_poly.pdbx_strand_id
1 'polypeptide(L)'
;MNDAKQPGTASLLPASSIVGQLQSFSGNAQPRILVVEHYPLQARDVELAAALNQLFPNAQIQQYTGLDEPIMALFDSERLLNLLERMGVERNEAISHSMVTKSIGRALTRIAKSATGDEAAKSQREWFDRNIPPGS
;
A
#
# COMPACT_ATOMS: atom_id res chain seq x y z
N MET A 1 -5.82 -16.16 -18.97
CA MET A 1 -4.74 -15.70 -18.06
C MET A 1 -4.48 -16.74 -16.97
N ASN A 2 -3.80 -17.81 -17.31
CA ASN A 2 -3.49 -18.90 -16.37
C ASN A 2 -2.07 -18.80 -15.76
N ASP A 3 -1.30 -17.79 -16.12
CA ASP A 3 0.14 -17.71 -15.77
C ASP A 3 0.41 -17.35 -14.31
N ALA A 4 -0.56 -16.71 -13.63
CA ALA A 4 -0.44 -16.33 -12.22
C ALA A 4 -0.38 -17.53 -11.24
N LYS A 5 -0.60 -18.74 -11.73
CA LYS A 5 -0.76 -19.92 -10.88
C LYS A 5 0.43 -20.88 -10.90
N GLN A 6 1.44 -20.61 -11.72
CA GLN A 6 2.60 -21.49 -11.84
C GLN A 6 3.73 -21.06 -10.88
N PRO A 7 4.40 -22.01 -10.18
CA PRO A 7 5.56 -21.69 -9.37
C PRO A 7 6.66 -21.01 -10.20
N GLY A 8 7.26 -19.95 -9.64
CA GLY A 8 8.32 -19.19 -10.30
C GLY A 8 7.85 -18.08 -11.24
N THR A 9 6.53 -17.85 -11.37
CA THR A 9 5.99 -16.71 -12.12
C THR A 9 5.63 -15.53 -11.20
N ALA A 10 5.78 -14.32 -11.72
CA ALA A 10 5.31 -13.10 -11.05
C ALA A 10 4.08 -12.57 -11.78
N SER A 11 3.11 -12.08 -11.04
CA SER A 11 1.89 -11.49 -11.58
C SER A 11 1.53 -10.20 -10.86
N LEU A 12 1.05 -9.24 -11.62
CA LEU A 12 0.51 -7.98 -11.10
C LEU A 12 -1.01 -8.08 -11.06
N LEU A 13 -1.59 -7.93 -9.88
CA LEU A 13 -3.03 -8.04 -9.65
C LEU A 13 -3.54 -6.79 -8.92
N PRO A 14 -4.70 -6.25 -9.30
CA PRO A 14 -5.34 -5.19 -8.53
C PRO A 14 -5.74 -5.69 -7.14
N ALA A 15 -5.52 -4.88 -6.09
CA ALA A 15 -5.86 -5.23 -4.72
C ALA A 15 -7.37 -5.55 -4.55
N SER A 16 -8.23 -4.88 -5.32
CA SER A 16 -9.68 -5.12 -5.30
C SER A 16 -10.12 -6.50 -5.78
N SER A 17 -9.30 -7.18 -6.56
CA SER A 17 -9.63 -8.49 -7.15
C SER A 17 -8.73 -9.64 -6.68
N ILE A 18 -7.65 -9.32 -5.97
CA ILE A 18 -6.60 -10.29 -5.63
C ILE A 18 -7.15 -11.44 -4.80
N VAL A 19 -7.98 -11.18 -3.80
CA VAL A 19 -8.52 -12.22 -2.91
C VAL A 19 -9.33 -13.24 -3.70
N GLY A 20 -10.24 -12.78 -4.58
CA GLY A 20 -11.03 -13.66 -5.42
C GLY A 20 -10.20 -14.47 -6.40
N GLN A 21 -9.18 -13.88 -6.98
CA GLN A 21 -8.27 -14.58 -7.91
C GLN A 21 -7.38 -15.60 -7.20
N LEU A 22 -6.90 -15.28 -5.99
CA LEU A 22 -6.05 -16.16 -5.21
C LEU A 22 -6.79 -17.32 -4.56
N GLN A 23 -8.10 -17.23 -4.34
CA GLN A 23 -8.92 -18.35 -3.89
C GLN A 23 -8.88 -19.55 -4.84
N SER A 24 -8.63 -19.32 -6.11
CA SER A 24 -8.46 -20.38 -7.10
C SER A 24 -7.05 -20.98 -7.13
N PHE A 25 -6.14 -20.51 -6.31
CA PHE A 25 -4.80 -21.06 -6.16
C PHE A 25 -4.90 -22.38 -5.37
N SER A 26 -4.71 -23.49 -6.04
CA SER A 26 -4.69 -24.81 -5.41
C SER A 26 -3.25 -25.27 -5.23
N GLY A 27 -2.87 -25.59 -4.00
CA GLY A 27 -1.59 -26.19 -3.71
C GLY A 27 -0.86 -25.58 -2.49
N ASN A 28 0.24 -26.21 -2.12
CA ASN A 28 1.10 -25.77 -1.01
C ASN A 28 2.01 -24.58 -1.41
N ALA A 29 1.60 -23.78 -2.39
CA ALA A 29 2.36 -22.62 -2.82
C ALA A 29 2.35 -21.56 -1.70
N GLN A 30 3.53 -21.09 -1.31
CA GLN A 30 3.70 -19.96 -0.42
C GLN A 30 4.17 -18.77 -1.26
N PRO A 31 3.26 -17.90 -1.70
CA PRO A 31 3.64 -16.76 -2.50
C PRO A 31 4.39 -15.73 -1.66
N ARG A 32 5.32 -15.03 -2.28
CA ARG A 32 5.82 -13.76 -1.78
C ARG A 32 4.90 -12.67 -2.31
N ILE A 33 4.26 -11.95 -1.43
CA ILE A 33 3.28 -10.92 -1.78
C ILE A 33 3.91 -9.54 -1.55
N LEU A 34 3.97 -8.76 -2.61
CA LEU A 34 4.41 -7.36 -2.56
C LEU A 34 3.18 -6.48 -2.78
N VAL A 35 2.84 -5.70 -1.78
CA VAL A 35 1.78 -4.69 -1.89
C VAL A 35 2.45 -3.36 -2.19
N VAL A 36 2.07 -2.75 -3.31
CA VAL A 36 2.62 -1.48 -3.76
C VAL A 36 1.55 -0.41 -3.57
N GLU A 37 1.94 0.69 -2.97
CA GLU A 37 1.08 1.79 -2.55
C GLU A 37 0.15 1.43 -1.38
N HIS A 38 -0.25 2.44 -0.62
CA HIS A 38 -1.28 2.33 0.40
C HIS A 38 -2.66 2.65 -0.18
N TYR A 39 -3.68 1.97 0.32
CA TYR A 39 -5.03 2.49 0.19
C TYR A 39 -5.16 3.73 1.10
N PRO A 40 -5.85 4.79 0.67
CA PRO A 40 -5.96 6.01 1.48
C PRO A 40 -6.58 5.79 2.86
N LEU A 41 -7.51 4.84 3.00
CA LEU A 41 -8.02 4.41 4.30
C LEU A 41 -7.26 3.18 4.79
N GLN A 42 -6.49 3.32 5.85
CA GLN A 42 -5.70 2.24 6.44
C GLN A 42 -6.52 0.98 6.77
N ALA A 43 -7.80 1.13 7.09
CA ALA A 43 -8.69 -0.01 7.35
C ALA A 43 -8.74 -0.98 6.15
N ARG A 44 -8.67 -0.49 4.93
CA ARG A 44 -8.66 -1.32 3.73
C ARG A 44 -7.37 -2.11 3.56
N ASP A 45 -6.23 -1.51 3.89
CA ASP A 45 -4.95 -2.22 3.90
C ASP A 45 -4.94 -3.33 4.97
N VAL A 46 -5.52 -3.06 6.13
CA VAL A 46 -5.67 -4.06 7.22
C VAL A 46 -6.59 -5.21 6.79
N GLU A 47 -7.73 -4.91 6.17
CA GLU A 47 -8.65 -5.92 5.64
C GLU A 47 -7.96 -6.79 4.57
N LEU A 48 -7.23 -6.17 3.66
CA LEU A 48 -6.47 -6.88 2.62
C LEU A 48 -5.41 -7.80 3.24
N ALA A 49 -4.62 -7.28 4.17
CA ALA A 49 -3.59 -8.07 4.85
C ALA A 49 -4.19 -9.25 5.62
N ALA A 50 -5.32 -9.06 6.30
CA ALA A 50 -6.03 -10.11 7.01
C ALA A 50 -6.53 -11.21 6.06
N ALA A 51 -7.13 -10.83 4.93
CA ALA A 51 -7.61 -11.77 3.92
C ALA A 51 -6.45 -12.56 3.29
N LEU A 52 -5.33 -11.90 2.99
CA LEU A 52 -4.14 -12.56 2.44
C LEU A 52 -3.51 -13.52 3.46
N ASN A 53 -3.43 -13.14 4.73
CA ASN A 53 -2.94 -14.02 5.79
C ASN A 53 -3.85 -15.24 6.03
N GLN A 54 -5.14 -15.08 5.84
CA GLN A 54 -6.09 -16.19 5.95
C GLN A 54 -5.90 -17.20 4.80
N LEU A 55 -5.67 -16.72 3.57
CA LEU A 55 -5.43 -17.58 2.41
C LEU A 55 -4.04 -18.21 2.44
N PHE A 56 -3.05 -17.49 2.91
CA PHE A 56 -1.64 -17.88 2.92
C PHE A 56 -0.99 -17.58 4.26
N PRO A 57 -1.25 -18.39 5.32
CA PRO A 57 -0.79 -18.08 6.68
C PRO A 57 0.72 -17.92 6.84
N ASN A 58 1.50 -18.55 5.95
CA ASN A 58 2.96 -18.54 6.00
C ASN A 58 3.59 -17.65 4.90
N ALA A 59 2.79 -16.91 4.14
CA ALA A 59 3.31 -16.03 3.10
C ALA A 59 4.00 -14.80 3.71
N GLN A 60 5.08 -14.37 3.07
CA GLN A 60 5.68 -13.08 3.38
C GLN A 60 4.93 -11.97 2.63
N ILE A 61 4.34 -11.06 3.38
CA ILE A 61 3.66 -9.88 2.83
C ILE A 61 4.54 -8.66 3.13
N GLN A 62 4.96 -7.95 2.10
CA GLN A 62 5.74 -6.72 2.21
C GLN A 62 5.00 -5.56 1.58
N GLN A 63 4.89 -4.46 2.32
CA GLN A 63 4.30 -3.20 1.85
C GLN A 63 5.41 -2.26 1.37
N TYR A 64 5.29 -1.77 0.15
CA TYR A 64 6.17 -0.75 -0.41
C TYR A 64 5.38 0.54 -0.62
N THR A 65 5.94 1.63 -0.16
CA THR A 65 5.33 2.97 -0.25
C THR A 65 6.34 3.92 -0.88
N GLY A 66 5.96 4.56 -1.98
CA GLY A 66 6.74 5.64 -2.57
C GLY A 66 6.56 6.93 -1.77
N LEU A 67 7.65 7.65 -1.52
CA LEU A 67 7.58 8.95 -0.84
C LEU A 67 6.99 10.06 -1.74
N ASP A 68 6.75 9.77 -3.00
CA ASP A 68 6.10 10.60 -4.00
C ASP A 68 4.60 10.30 -4.18
N GLU A 69 4.06 9.33 -3.44
CA GLU A 69 2.63 9.03 -3.47
C GLU A 69 1.79 10.21 -2.99
N PRO A 70 0.57 10.41 -3.54
CA PRO A 70 -0.31 11.50 -3.14
C PRO A 70 -0.61 11.58 -1.64
N ILE A 71 -0.69 10.45 -0.93
CA ILE A 71 -0.86 10.43 0.53
C ILE A 71 0.30 11.11 1.26
N MET A 72 1.49 11.10 0.67
CA MET A 72 2.69 11.67 1.26
C MET A 72 2.73 13.20 1.15
N ALA A 73 1.95 13.78 0.23
CA ALA A 73 1.80 15.24 0.12
C ALA A 73 1.08 15.86 1.34
N LEU A 74 0.39 15.06 2.15
CA LEU A 74 -0.30 15.52 3.35
C LEU A 74 0.61 15.73 4.56
N PHE A 75 1.87 15.37 4.44
CA PHE A 75 2.90 15.76 5.39
C PHE A 75 4.18 16.11 4.62
N ASP A 76 5.07 16.82 5.27
CA ASP A 76 6.28 17.40 4.69
C ASP A 76 7.24 16.33 4.16
N SER A 77 6.89 15.73 3.02
CA SER A 77 7.67 14.66 2.38
C SER A 77 9.02 15.16 1.87
N GLU A 78 9.11 16.44 1.45
CA GLU A 78 10.39 17.03 1.04
C GLU A 78 11.38 17.09 2.20
N ARG A 79 10.91 17.47 3.39
CA ARG A 79 11.75 17.49 4.57
C ARG A 79 12.26 16.09 4.92
N LEU A 80 11.40 15.08 4.78
CA LEU A 80 11.77 13.70 5.00
C LEU A 80 12.80 13.23 3.99
N LEU A 81 12.60 13.53 2.69
CA LEU A 81 13.55 13.20 1.63
C LEU A 81 14.92 13.84 1.88
N ASN A 82 14.96 15.13 2.21
CA ASN A 82 16.20 15.84 2.52
C ASN A 82 16.93 15.23 3.73
N LEU A 83 16.19 14.77 4.74
CA LEU A 83 16.77 14.10 5.88
C LEU A 83 17.39 12.75 5.48
N LEU A 84 16.69 11.94 4.70
CA LEU A 84 17.17 10.65 4.23
C LEU A 84 18.41 10.79 3.35
N GLU A 85 18.44 11.78 2.45
CA GLU A 85 19.62 12.08 1.63
C GLU A 85 20.84 12.46 2.49
N ARG A 86 20.64 13.25 3.55
CA ARG A 86 21.71 13.58 4.52
C ARG A 86 22.21 12.34 5.27
N MET A 87 21.37 11.34 5.45
CA MET A 87 21.74 10.06 6.06
C MET A 87 22.42 9.11 5.06
N GLY A 88 22.62 9.52 3.80
CA GLY A 88 23.26 8.74 2.76
C GLY A 88 22.36 7.74 2.04
N VAL A 89 21.04 7.89 2.20
CA VAL A 89 20.06 7.06 1.49
C VAL A 89 19.82 7.63 0.10
N GLU A 90 19.94 6.80 -0.93
CA GLU A 90 19.65 7.18 -2.30
C GLU A 90 18.13 7.21 -2.56
N ARG A 91 17.67 8.06 -3.50
CA ARG A 91 16.24 8.24 -3.80
C ARG A 91 15.53 6.99 -4.30
N ASN A 92 16.25 6.07 -4.90
CA ASN A 92 15.76 4.80 -5.44
C ASN A 92 16.03 3.62 -4.51
N GLU A 93 16.54 3.87 -3.31
CA GLU A 93 16.83 2.83 -2.33
C GLU A 93 15.59 2.50 -1.50
N ALA A 94 15.23 1.23 -1.43
CA ALA A 94 14.18 0.76 -0.54
C ALA A 94 14.72 0.65 0.89
N ILE A 95 14.13 1.40 1.81
CA ILE A 95 14.54 1.43 3.21
C ILE A 95 13.40 1.03 4.14
N SER A 96 13.76 0.48 5.28
CA SER A 96 12.85 0.31 6.41
C SER A 96 13.35 1.19 7.57
N HIS A 97 12.63 2.25 7.86
CA HIS A 97 12.99 3.19 8.90
C HIS A 97 11.79 3.58 9.76
N SER A 98 11.94 3.51 11.08
CA SER A 98 10.83 3.74 12.02
C SER A 98 10.22 5.14 11.92
N MET A 99 11.02 6.15 11.57
CA MET A 99 10.56 7.53 11.38
C MET A 99 9.63 7.61 10.15
N VAL A 100 10.00 6.95 9.04
CA VAL A 100 9.19 6.90 7.82
C VAL A 100 7.87 6.19 8.11
N THR A 101 7.92 5.03 8.74
CA THR A 101 6.72 4.26 9.12
C THR A 101 5.77 5.07 10.02
N LYS A 102 6.31 5.78 11.01
CA LYS A 102 5.50 6.64 11.88
C LYS A 102 4.88 7.82 11.13
N SER A 103 5.61 8.39 10.18
CA SER A 103 5.12 9.50 9.36
C SER A 103 3.99 9.06 8.43
N ILE A 104 4.12 7.90 7.80
CA ILE A 104 3.06 7.28 7.00
C ILE A 104 1.82 7.02 7.88
N GLY A 105 1.99 6.44 9.06
CA GLY A 105 0.88 6.19 9.99
C GLY A 105 0.14 7.46 10.40
N ARG A 106 0.86 8.57 10.61
CA ARG A 106 0.24 9.88 10.90
C ARG A 106 -0.54 10.43 9.72
N ALA A 107 0.00 10.30 8.50
CA ALA A 107 -0.69 10.71 7.27
C ALA A 107 -1.99 9.93 7.09
N LEU A 108 -1.94 8.61 7.20
CA LEU A 108 -3.12 7.74 7.10
C LEU A 108 -4.17 8.05 8.18
N THR A 109 -3.74 8.33 9.42
CA THR A 109 -4.64 8.75 10.50
C THR A 109 -5.33 10.08 10.20
N ARG A 110 -4.60 11.03 9.62
CA ARG A 110 -5.14 12.34 9.22
C ARG A 110 -6.16 12.17 8.10
N ILE A 111 -5.86 11.35 7.09
CA ILE A 111 -6.78 11.03 6.00
C ILE A 111 -8.08 10.43 6.55
N ALA A 112 -7.98 9.43 7.43
CA ALA A 112 -9.15 8.80 8.03
C ALA A 112 -10.06 9.77 8.81
N LYS A 113 -9.48 10.81 9.40
CA LYS A 113 -10.23 11.87 10.08
C LYS A 113 -10.90 12.88 9.13
N SER A 114 -10.30 13.12 7.97
CA SER A 114 -10.77 14.11 7.00
C SER A 114 -11.71 13.52 5.95
N ALA A 115 -11.65 12.21 5.74
CA ALA A 115 -12.48 11.54 4.74
C ALA A 115 -13.97 11.56 5.13
N THR A 116 -14.82 11.92 4.18
CA THR A 116 -16.28 11.93 4.33
C THR A 116 -16.93 10.65 3.81
N GLY A 117 -16.18 9.79 3.14
CA GLY A 117 -16.63 8.53 2.58
C GLY A 117 -15.49 7.65 2.09
N ASP A 118 -15.83 6.64 1.35
CA ASP A 118 -14.90 5.72 0.69
C ASP A 118 -15.40 5.38 -0.72
N GLU A 119 -15.64 6.42 -1.51
CA GLU A 119 -16.05 6.24 -2.90
C GLU A 119 -14.87 5.71 -3.71
N ALA A 120 -15.09 4.59 -4.40
CA ALA A 120 -14.06 3.93 -5.19
C ALA A 120 -13.48 4.83 -6.29
N ALA A 121 -12.18 4.73 -6.48
CA ALA A 121 -11.42 5.53 -7.43
C ALA A 121 -10.35 4.68 -8.15
N LYS A 122 -9.87 5.16 -9.29
CA LYS A 122 -8.84 4.48 -10.08
C LYS A 122 -7.41 4.81 -9.64
N SER A 123 -7.26 5.83 -8.81
CA SER A 123 -5.97 6.26 -8.26
C SER A 123 -6.15 6.91 -6.90
N GLN A 124 -5.07 7.00 -6.11
CA GLN A 124 -5.10 7.74 -4.84
C GLN A 124 -5.55 9.20 -5.03
N ARG A 125 -5.06 9.87 -6.07
CA ARG A 125 -5.44 11.27 -6.35
C ARG A 125 -6.94 11.43 -6.58
N GLU A 126 -7.53 10.59 -7.45
CA GLU A 126 -8.97 10.59 -7.69
C GLU A 126 -9.75 10.26 -6.42
N TRP A 127 -9.22 9.36 -5.59
CA TRP A 127 -9.85 9.04 -4.32
C TRP A 127 -9.90 10.27 -3.38
N PHE A 128 -8.81 11.05 -3.29
CA PHE A 128 -8.80 12.29 -2.52
C PHE A 128 -9.80 13.31 -3.03
N ASP A 129 -9.87 13.49 -4.35
CA ASP A 129 -10.80 14.44 -4.97
C ASP A 129 -12.27 14.11 -4.65
N ARG A 130 -12.59 12.81 -4.50
CA ARG A 130 -13.96 12.34 -4.21
C ARG A 130 -14.28 12.31 -2.72
N ASN A 131 -13.33 12.01 -1.86
CA ASN A 131 -13.59 11.63 -0.47
C ASN A 131 -13.08 12.65 0.55
N ILE A 132 -12.24 13.60 0.16
CA ILE A 132 -11.73 14.65 1.03
C ILE A 132 -12.32 15.99 0.61
N PRO A 133 -13.03 16.70 1.50
CA PRO A 133 -13.55 18.03 1.19
C PRO A 133 -12.43 19.04 0.92
N PRO A 134 -12.62 19.97 -0.04
CA PRO A 134 -11.65 21.04 -0.26
C PRO A 134 -11.46 21.88 1.02
N GLY A 135 -10.19 22.08 1.40
CA GLY A 135 -9.86 22.88 2.58
C GLY A 135 -9.81 22.13 3.91
N SER A 136 -9.79 20.80 3.84
CA SER A 136 -9.64 19.92 5.02
C SER A 136 -8.18 19.77 5.43
#